data_d46fe5c3115d442795e2df499946db48
#
_entry.id   d46fe5c3115d442795e2df499946db48
#
_cell.length_a   1.000
_cell.length_b   1.000
_cell.length_c   1.000
_cell.angle_alpha   90.00
_cell.angle_beta   90.00
_cell.angle_gamma   90.00
#
_symmetry.space_group_name_H-M   'P 1'
#
loop_
_entity.id
_entity.type
_entity.pdbx_description
1 polymer ?
#
loop_
_entity_poly.entity_id
_entity_poly.type
_entity_poly.pdbx_seq_one_letter_code
_entity_poly.pdbx_strand_id
1 'polypeptide(L)'
;GRFSDLLTELNIPFPKFGIAESAEEATLLADSLDFPLLVRPSYVLGGQGMKIVINKQELEEHVINLLKSIPGNKLLIDHYLDGAIEAEADAICDADGNVYIIGIMEHIEPCGVHSGDSNATLPPFNLGEFVMQQIKDHTEKIARALQTVGLINIQFAVKNDIVYIIEANPRASRTVPFIAKAYGEPYVNYATKVMLGHNKVTDFTFNPQLKGYAIKQPVVSIS
;
A
#
# COMPACT_ATOMS: atom_id res chain seq x y z
N GLY A 1 -3.77 -13.62 8.41
CA GLY A 1 -2.51 -14.33 8.08
C GLY A 1 -1.31 -13.70 8.76
N ARG A 2 -0.09 -14.20 8.55
CA ARG A 2 1.12 -13.71 9.27
C ARG A 2 1.30 -12.20 9.29
N PHE A 3 0.93 -11.51 8.19
CA PHE A 3 1.07 -10.05 8.14
C PHE A 3 0.01 -9.34 8.97
N SER A 4 -1.24 -9.80 8.96
CA SER A 4 -2.29 -9.25 9.83
C SER A 4 -2.02 -9.49 11.31
N ASP A 5 -1.41 -10.63 11.66
CA ASP A 5 -1.01 -10.92 13.04
C ASP A 5 0.08 -9.93 13.48
N LEU A 6 1.08 -9.67 12.61
CA LEU A 6 2.10 -8.65 12.83
C LEU A 6 1.50 -7.25 13.02
N LEU A 7 0.55 -6.83 12.17
CA LEU A 7 -0.10 -5.53 12.31
C LEU A 7 -0.88 -5.41 13.62
N THR A 8 -1.50 -6.50 14.06
CA THR A 8 -2.18 -6.56 15.36
C THR A 8 -1.19 -6.39 16.52
N GLU A 9 -0.06 -7.08 16.48
CA GLU A 9 1.02 -6.96 17.49
C GLU A 9 1.59 -5.54 17.55
N LEU A 10 1.73 -4.89 16.38
CA LEU A 10 2.22 -3.52 16.27
C LEU A 10 1.15 -2.47 16.61
N ASN A 11 -0.09 -2.88 16.85
CA ASN A 11 -1.25 -2.01 17.05
C ASN A 11 -1.44 -1.01 15.88
N ILE A 12 -1.33 -1.52 14.65
CA ILE A 12 -1.51 -0.75 13.42
C ILE A 12 -2.84 -1.13 12.76
N PRO A 13 -3.73 -0.17 12.47
CA PRO A 13 -5.00 -0.44 11.82
C PRO A 13 -4.85 -1.03 10.41
N PHE A 14 -5.72 -1.97 10.07
CA PHE A 14 -5.89 -2.50 8.71
C PHE A 14 -7.37 -2.80 8.47
N PRO A 15 -7.85 -2.81 7.21
CA PRO A 15 -9.24 -3.12 6.91
C PRO A 15 -9.60 -4.51 7.42
N LYS A 16 -10.80 -4.67 7.98
CA LYS A 16 -11.30 -6.00 8.32
C LYS A 16 -11.36 -6.85 7.06
N PHE A 17 -10.97 -8.10 7.14
CA PHE A 17 -10.96 -9.00 6.00
C PHE A 17 -11.29 -10.44 6.40
N GLY A 18 -11.66 -11.24 5.41
CA GLY A 18 -11.78 -12.68 5.55
C GLY A 18 -11.36 -13.40 4.27
N ILE A 19 -11.21 -14.71 4.38
CA ILE A 19 -10.85 -15.59 3.26
C ILE A 19 -12.04 -16.51 3.01
N ALA A 20 -12.43 -16.65 1.75
CA ALA A 20 -13.46 -17.56 1.31
C ALA A 20 -12.97 -18.49 0.20
N GLU A 21 -13.39 -19.73 0.23
CA GLU A 21 -13.11 -20.75 -0.78
C GLU A 21 -14.41 -21.16 -1.52
N SER A 22 -15.57 -20.68 -1.05
CA SER A 22 -16.88 -20.89 -1.67
C SER A 22 -17.75 -19.62 -1.61
N ALA A 23 -18.85 -19.65 -2.37
CA ALA A 23 -19.82 -18.56 -2.36
C ALA A 23 -20.56 -18.47 -1.02
N GLU A 24 -20.85 -19.60 -0.39
CA GLU A 24 -21.47 -19.69 0.93
C GLU A 24 -20.58 -19.03 2.02
N GLU A 25 -19.30 -19.36 2.01
CA GLU A 25 -18.32 -18.74 2.94
C GLU A 25 -18.22 -17.24 2.70
N ALA A 26 -18.17 -16.80 1.45
CA ALA A 26 -18.15 -15.38 1.10
C ALA A 26 -19.38 -14.62 1.63
N THR A 27 -20.56 -15.23 1.51
CA THR A 27 -21.82 -14.64 2.00
C THR A 27 -21.83 -14.54 3.53
N LEU A 28 -21.35 -15.56 4.24
CA LEU A 28 -21.23 -15.52 5.69
C LEU A 28 -20.23 -14.45 6.18
N LEU A 29 -19.11 -14.30 5.49
CA LEU A 29 -18.13 -13.24 5.79
C LEU A 29 -18.72 -11.85 5.57
N ALA A 30 -19.52 -11.66 4.53
CA ALA A 30 -20.16 -10.37 4.22
C ALA A 30 -21.03 -9.85 5.37
N ASP A 31 -21.67 -10.75 6.11
CA ASP A 31 -22.50 -10.38 7.27
C ASP A 31 -21.67 -9.79 8.44
N SER A 32 -20.38 -10.11 8.50
CA SER A 32 -19.47 -9.65 9.55
C SER A 32 -18.60 -8.47 9.14
N LEU A 33 -18.45 -8.22 7.83
CA LEU A 33 -17.52 -7.22 7.30
C LEU A 33 -18.18 -5.89 6.93
N ASP A 34 -19.51 -5.88 6.73
CA ASP A 34 -20.30 -4.75 6.22
C ASP A 34 -19.93 -4.33 4.78
N PHE A 35 -20.93 -3.93 4.00
CA PHE A 35 -20.71 -3.41 2.65
C PHE A 35 -20.32 -1.92 2.67
N PRO A 36 -19.60 -1.44 1.64
CA PRO A 36 -19.09 -2.16 0.47
C PRO A 36 -17.88 -3.06 0.78
N LEU A 37 -17.69 -4.11 -0.05
CA LEU A 37 -16.59 -5.05 0.09
C LEU A 37 -15.72 -5.05 -1.16
N LEU A 38 -14.41 -5.23 -0.97
CA LEU A 38 -13.46 -5.49 -2.04
C LEU A 38 -13.19 -7.00 -2.12
N VAL A 39 -13.53 -7.60 -3.25
CA VAL A 39 -13.27 -9.03 -3.51
C VAL A 39 -12.07 -9.15 -4.45
N ARG A 40 -11.10 -9.97 -4.08
CA ARG A 40 -9.89 -10.20 -4.87
C ARG A 40 -9.37 -11.64 -4.73
N PRO A 41 -8.85 -12.26 -5.79
CA PRO A 41 -8.16 -13.54 -5.67
C PRO A 41 -6.87 -13.40 -4.85
N SER A 42 -6.52 -14.42 -4.05
CA SER A 42 -5.33 -14.37 -3.17
C SER A 42 -3.98 -14.40 -3.91
N TYR A 43 -3.96 -14.85 -5.16
CA TYR A 43 -2.72 -15.07 -5.92
C TYR A 43 -2.81 -14.53 -7.36
N VAL A 44 -3.14 -13.25 -7.53
CA VAL A 44 -3.10 -12.58 -8.84
C VAL A 44 -2.23 -11.34 -8.79
N LEU A 45 -1.50 -11.11 -9.89
CA LEU A 45 -0.70 -9.91 -10.10
C LEU A 45 -1.55 -8.83 -10.78
N GLY A 46 -1.34 -7.58 -10.38
CA GLY A 46 -1.90 -6.43 -11.10
C GLY A 46 -3.41 -6.23 -10.98
N GLY A 47 -4.03 -6.67 -9.87
CA GLY A 47 -5.44 -6.38 -9.59
C GLY A 47 -6.46 -7.12 -10.47
N GLN A 48 -6.05 -8.13 -11.24
CA GLN A 48 -6.97 -8.93 -12.04
C GLN A 48 -8.05 -9.60 -11.18
N GLY A 49 -9.31 -9.43 -11.57
CA GLY A 49 -10.45 -10.01 -10.86
C GLY A 49 -10.82 -9.27 -9.57
N MET A 50 -10.19 -8.14 -9.26
CA MET A 50 -10.63 -7.27 -8.17
C MET A 50 -11.94 -6.57 -8.55
N LYS A 51 -12.90 -6.57 -7.61
CA LYS A 51 -14.18 -5.84 -7.77
C LYS A 51 -14.68 -5.35 -6.43
N ILE A 52 -15.15 -4.10 -6.41
CA ILE A 52 -15.93 -3.58 -5.29
C ILE A 52 -17.37 -4.02 -5.49
N VAL A 53 -17.96 -4.62 -4.47
CA VAL A 53 -19.36 -5.08 -4.46
C VAL A 53 -20.12 -4.35 -3.35
N ILE A 54 -21.35 -3.94 -3.65
CA ILE A 54 -22.14 -3.09 -2.75
C ILE A 54 -23.29 -3.83 -2.05
N ASN A 55 -23.55 -5.08 -2.45
CA ASN A 55 -24.60 -5.91 -1.86
C ASN A 55 -24.30 -7.40 -2.03
N LYS A 56 -25.09 -8.24 -1.35
CA LYS A 56 -24.92 -9.71 -1.36
C LYS A 56 -25.08 -10.33 -2.75
N GLN A 57 -26.00 -9.82 -3.55
CA GLN A 57 -26.24 -10.36 -4.90
C GLN A 57 -24.99 -10.18 -5.78
N GLU A 58 -24.43 -8.97 -5.82
CA GLU A 58 -23.21 -8.70 -6.58
C GLU A 58 -22.01 -9.52 -6.06
N LEU A 59 -21.93 -9.71 -4.73
CA LEU A 59 -20.90 -10.54 -4.12
C LEU A 59 -21.00 -11.97 -4.63
N GLU A 60 -22.17 -12.58 -4.53
CA GLU A 60 -22.40 -13.97 -4.91
C GLU A 60 -22.11 -14.20 -6.41
N GLU A 61 -22.66 -13.34 -7.28
CA GLU A 61 -22.41 -13.40 -8.73
C GLU A 61 -20.92 -13.29 -9.06
N HIS A 62 -20.22 -12.35 -8.43
CA HIS A 62 -18.79 -12.13 -8.68
C HIS A 62 -17.93 -13.29 -8.16
N VAL A 63 -18.19 -13.78 -6.96
CA VAL A 63 -17.49 -14.91 -6.35
C VAL A 63 -17.64 -16.18 -7.19
N ILE A 64 -18.88 -16.49 -7.62
CA ILE A 64 -19.13 -17.66 -8.48
C ILE A 64 -18.32 -17.57 -9.79
N ASN A 65 -18.31 -16.40 -10.42
CA ASN A 65 -17.56 -16.17 -11.66
C ASN A 65 -16.06 -16.30 -11.46
N LEU A 66 -15.52 -15.76 -10.36
CA LEU A 66 -14.09 -15.88 -10.03
C LEU A 66 -13.69 -17.33 -9.76
N LEU A 67 -14.43 -18.06 -8.94
CA LEU A 67 -14.14 -19.46 -8.61
C LEU A 67 -14.22 -20.38 -9.84
N LYS A 68 -15.07 -20.06 -10.81
CA LYS A 68 -15.13 -20.78 -12.11
C LYS A 68 -13.92 -20.47 -12.98
N SER A 69 -13.48 -19.22 -13.01
CA SER A 69 -12.35 -18.79 -13.86
C SER A 69 -10.99 -19.18 -13.31
N ILE A 70 -10.89 -19.32 -11.97
CA ILE A 70 -9.64 -19.61 -11.27
C ILE A 70 -9.90 -20.71 -10.22
N PRO A 71 -10.09 -21.97 -10.64
CA PRO A 71 -10.41 -23.07 -9.73
C PRO A 71 -9.31 -23.28 -8.69
N GLY A 72 -9.71 -23.50 -7.42
CA GLY A 72 -8.79 -23.75 -6.31
C GLY A 72 -8.11 -22.51 -5.73
N ASN A 73 -8.45 -21.32 -6.21
CA ASN A 73 -7.97 -20.07 -5.60
C ASN A 73 -8.83 -19.70 -4.40
N LYS A 74 -8.16 -19.16 -3.38
CA LYS A 74 -8.83 -18.52 -2.25
C LYS A 74 -9.15 -17.08 -2.62
N LEU A 75 -10.29 -16.60 -2.18
CA LEU A 75 -10.70 -15.21 -2.33
C LEU A 75 -10.46 -14.47 -1.04
N LEU A 76 -9.87 -13.30 -1.15
CA LEU A 76 -9.75 -12.34 -0.06
C LEU A 76 -10.91 -11.35 -0.20
N ILE A 77 -11.64 -11.15 0.89
CA ILE A 77 -12.77 -10.23 0.97
C ILE A 77 -12.44 -9.21 2.05
N ASP A 78 -12.22 -7.97 1.63
CA ASP A 78 -11.87 -6.88 2.52
C ASP A 78 -13.05 -5.91 2.67
N HIS A 79 -13.26 -5.36 3.87
CA HIS A 79 -14.11 -4.19 4.02
C HIS A 79 -13.51 -3.02 3.21
N TYR A 80 -14.26 -2.51 2.24
CA TYR A 80 -13.80 -1.40 1.41
C TYR A 80 -13.97 -0.06 2.12
N LEU A 81 -12.88 0.68 2.26
CA LEU A 81 -12.87 1.99 2.91
C LEU A 81 -13.33 3.07 1.91
N ASP A 82 -14.64 3.10 1.62
CA ASP A 82 -15.22 4.06 0.67
C ASP A 82 -14.91 5.51 1.08
N GLY A 83 -14.48 6.32 0.11
CA GLY A 83 -14.09 7.71 0.33
C GLY A 83 -12.76 7.90 1.08
N ALA A 84 -11.98 6.84 1.30
CA ALA A 84 -10.64 6.97 1.85
C ALA A 84 -9.68 7.61 0.85
N ILE A 85 -8.73 8.40 1.36
CA ILE A 85 -7.59 8.91 0.57
C ILE A 85 -6.52 7.83 0.58
N GLU A 86 -6.02 7.46 -0.60
CA GLU A 86 -4.89 6.53 -0.69
C GLU A 86 -3.57 7.30 -0.65
N ALA A 87 -2.62 6.77 0.10
CA ALA A 87 -1.27 7.29 0.20
C ALA A 87 -0.25 6.16 0.15
N GLU A 88 0.97 6.48 -0.22
CA GLU A 88 2.08 5.55 -0.16
C GLU A 88 3.33 6.22 0.42
N ALA A 89 4.13 5.45 1.17
CA ALA A 89 5.43 5.86 1.66
C ALA A 89 6.52 4.92 1.14
N ASP A 90 7.60 5.51 0.67
CA ASP A 90 8.81 4.77 0.33
C ASP A 90 9.91 5.10 1.34
N ALA A 91 10.67 4.09 1.76
CA ALA A 91 11.75 4.25 2.73
C ALA A 91 12.97 3.40 2.37
N ILE A 92 14.15 3.86 2.85
CA ILE A 92 15.41 3.11 2.85
C ILE A 92 15.66 2.62 4.27
N CYS A 93 16.00 1.34 4.41
CA CYS A 93 16.20 0.68 5.69
C CYS A 93 17.54 -0.05 5.68
N ASP A 94 18.25 -0.08 6.83
CA ASP A 94 19.47 -0.86 6.99
C ASP A 94 19.33 -2.01 7.99
N ALA A 95 20.37 -2.83 8.08
CA ALA A 95 20.38 -4.01 8.95
C ALA A 95 20.34 -3.67 10.45
N ASP A 96 20.68 -2.44 10.83
CA ASP A 96 20.61 -1.96 12.21
C ASP A 96 19.23 -1.44 12.59
N GLY A 97 18.26 -1.46 11.66
CA GLY A 97 16.89 -0.99 11.86
C GLY A 97 16.75 0.53 11.74
N ASN A 98 17.73 1.23 11.17
CA ASN A 98 17.56 2.63 10.82
C ASN A 98 16.68 2.73 9.59
N VAL A 99 15.72 3.66 9.61
CA VAL A 99 14.75 3.88 8.54
C VAL A 99 14.76 5.36 8.16
N TYR A 100 14.89 5.65 6.87
CA TYR A 100 14.72 6.98 6.32
C TYR A 100 13.60 6.98 5.29
N ILE A 101 12.54 7.74 5.54
CA ILE A 101 11.40 7.87 4.64
C ILE A 101 11.78 8.87 3.56
N ILE A 102 11.92 8.38 2.32
CA ILE A 102 12.37 9.19 1.18
C ILE A 102 11.26 10.06 0.62
N GLY A 103 9.99 9.64 0.79
CA GLY A 103 8.83 10.44 0.39
C GLY A 103 7.53 9.77 0.75
N ILE A 104 6.51 10.61 0.94
CA ILE A 104 5.11 10.20 1.09
C ILE A 104 4.35 10.85 -0.04
N MET A 105 3.56 10.06 -0.77
CA MET A 105 2.75 10.51 -1.91
C MET A 105 1.28 10.29 -1.59
N GLU A 106 0.44 11.21 -2.05
CA GLU A 106 -1.03 11.11 -1.97
C GLU A 106 -1.57 10.85 -3.37
N HIS A 107 -2.42 9.83 -3.50
CA HIS A 107 -3.10 9.54 -4.76
C HIS A 107 -4.26 10.50 -4.99
N ILE A 108 -4.48 10.88 -6.26
CA ILE A 108 -5.56 11.79 -6.67
C ILE A 108 -6.84 10.99 -6.91
N GLU A 109 -6.71 9.79 -7.49
CA GLU A 109 -7.83 8.90 -7.73
C GLU A 109 -8.35 8.29 -6.42
N PRO A 110 -9.63 7.90 -6.37
CA PRO A 110 -10.23 7.23 -5.20
C PRO A 110 -9.45 5.97 -4.80
N CYS A 111 -9.46 5.66 -3.51
CA CYS A 111 -8.87 4.42 -2.99
C CYS A 111 -9.43 3.19 -3.74
N GLY A 112 -8.55 2.24 -4.07
CA GLY A 112 -8.88 1.03 -4.82
C GLY A 112 -8.55 1.08 -6.31
N VAL A 113 -8.14 2.23 -6.85
CA VAL A 113 -7.48 2.30 -8.16
C VAL A 113 -6.05 1.83 -7.99
N HIS A 114 -5.58 0.95 -8.89
CA HIS A 114 -4.21 0.42 -8.79
C HIS A 114 -3.17 1.56 -8.81
N SER A 115 -2.21 1.52 -7.89
CA SER A 115 -1.21 2.59 -7.71
C SER A 115 -0.41 2.93 -8.97
N GLY A 116 -0.27 1.96 -9.89
CA GLY A 116 0.35 2.15 -11.19
C GLY A 116 -0.44 3.05 -12.13
N ASP A 117 -1.76 3.09 -11.97
CA ASP A 117 -2.72 3.79 -12.83
C ASP A 117 -3.21 5.11 -12.19
N SER A 118 -2.78 5.39 -10.95
CA SER A 118 -3.15 6.60 -10.23
C SER A 118 -2.15 7.73 -10.43
N ASN A 119 -2.68 8.94 -10.58
CA ASN A 119 -1.91 10.16 -10.39
C ASN A 119 -1.59 10.32 -8.90
N ALA A 120 -0.44 10.92 -8.58
CA ALA A 120 -0.08 11.15 -7.20
C ALA A 120 0.69 12.45 -7.03
N THR A 121 0.53 13.09 -5.87
CA THR A 121 1.22 14.33 -5.51
C THR A 121 2.32 14.06 -4.50
N LEU A 122 3.42 14.79 -4.63
CA LEU A 122 4.52 14.84 -3.68
C LEU A 122 4.85 16.33 -3.39
N PRO A 123 4.83 16.79 -2.14
CA PRO A 123 4.29 16.10 -0.96
C PRO A 123 2.76 15.91 -1.05
N PRO A 124 2.14 15.20 -0.10
CA PRO A 124 0.68 15.13 0.03
C PRO A 124 0.01 16.48 0.11
N PHE A 125 -1.18 16.61 -0.48
CA PHE A 125 -1.92 17.87 -0.53
C PHE A 125 -3.01 17.96 0.54
N ASN A 126 -3.77 16.88 0.78
CA ASN A 126 -4.90 16.86 1.71
C ASN A 126 -4.57 16.23 3.07
N LEU A 127 -3.40 15.58 3.22
CA LEU A 127 -3.04 14.90 4.46
C LEU A 127 -2.44 15.87 5.47
N GLY A 128 -3.12 16.06 6.61
CA GLY A 128 -2.63 16.90 7.70
C GLY A 128 -1.42 16.29 8.44
N GLU A 129 -0.75 17.11 9.24
CA GLU A 129 0.47 16.70 9.98
C GLU A 129 0.25 15.48 10.88
N PHE A 130 -0.91 15.38 11.54
CA PHE A 130 -1.25 14.25 12.40
C PHE A 130 -1.28 12.93 11.61
N VAL A 131 -1.91 12.92 10.44
CA VAL A 131 -1.96 11.76 9.53
C VAL A 131 -0.57 11.45 8.98
N MET A 132 0.17 12.47 8.57
CA MET A 132 1.54 12.32 8.08
C MET A 132 2.46 11.67 9.13
N GLN A 133 2.28 12.04 10.42
CA GLN A 133 3.05 11.42 11.50
C GLN A 133 2.67 9.95 11.70
N GLN A 134 1.38 9.61 11.65
CA GLN A 134 0.95 8.19 11.70
C GLN A 134 1.56 7.37 10.55
N ILE A 135 1.55 7.89 9.31
CA ILE A 135 2.17 7.22 8.15
C ILE A 135 3.66 6.95 8.41
N LYS A 136 4.39 7.94 8.94
CA LYS A 136 5.81 7.79 9.28
C LYS A 136 6.01 6.70 10.34
N ASP A 137 5.28 6.79 11.45
CA ASP A 137 5.37 5.85 12.57
C ASP A 137 5.05 4.42 12.13
N HIS A 138 4.01 4.24 11.33
CA HIS A 138 3.63 2.92 10.80
C HIS A 138 4.69 2.38 9.84
N THR A 139 5.22 3.22 8.95
CA THR A 139 6.30 2.84 8.03
C THR A 139 7.52 2.34 8.78
N GLU A 140 7.98 3.08 9.80
CA GLU A 140 9.13 2.69 10.60
C GLU A 140 8.91 1.40 11.37
N LYS A 141 7.77 1.26 12.05
CA LYS A 141 7.42 0.04 12.80
C LYS A 141 7.40 -1.20 11.91
N ILE A 142 6.74 -1.10 10.75
CA ILE A 142 6.63 -2.23 9.81
C ILE A 142 8.00 -2.56 9.21
N ALA A 143 8.77 -1.57 8.78
CA ALA A 143 10.10 -1.77 8.21
C ALA A 143 11.04 -2.50 9.18
N ARG A 144 11.03 -2.11 10.46
CA ARG A 144 11.81 -2.77 11.52
C ARG A 144 11.31 -4.18 11.82
N ALA A 145 10.00 -4.37 11.93
CA ALA A 145 9.42 -5.69 12.24
C ALA A 145 9.65 -6.70 11.11
N LEU A 146 9.65 -6.24 9.84
CA LEU A 146 10.01 -7.06 8.68
C LEU A 146 11.52 -7.22 8.47
N GLN A 147 12.35 -6.57 9.30
CA GLN A 147 13.82 -6.56 9.17
C GLN A 147 14.27 -6.20 7.75
N THR A 148 13.62 -5.21 7.17
CA THR A 148 13.87 -4.82 5.78
C THR A 148 15.28 -4.22 5.65
N VAL A 149 16.02 -4.65 4.62
CA VAL A 149 17.28 -4.04 4.20
C VAL A 149 17.15 -3.59 2.74
N GLY A 150 17.35 -2.30 2.49
CA GLY A 150 17.12 -1.68 1.20
C GLY A 150 15.82 -0.89 1.18
N LEU A 151 15.03 -1.06 0.13
CA LEU A 151 13.80 -0.29 -0.09
C LEU A 151 12.56 -1.03 0.40
N ILE A 152 11.63 -0.27 0.95
CA ILE A 152 10.27 -0.71 1.24
C ILE A 152 9.27 0.34 0.76
N ASN A 153 8.18 -0.12 0.16
CA ASN A 153 7.01 0.70 -0.17
C ASN A 153 5.82 0.19 0.62
N ILE A 154 5.10 1.09 1.26
CA ILE A 154 3.89 0.77 2.03
C ILE A 154 2.74 1.62 1.52
N GLN A 155 1.60 0.97 1.27
CA GLN A 155 0.37 1.61 0.82
C GLN A 155 -0.62 1.71 1.97
N PHE A 156 -1.27 2.87 2.06
CA PHE A 156 -2.18 3.24 3.13
C PHE A 156 -3.52 3.72 2.57
N ALA A 157 -4.59 3.48 3.32
CA ALA A 157 -5.86 4.17 3.16
C ALA A 157 -6.10 5.04 4.39
N VAL A 158 -6.41 6.32 4.18
CA VAL A 158 -6.69 7.28 5.23
C VAL A 158 -8.17 7.60 5.24
N LYS A 159 -8.84 7.32 6.36
CA LYS A 159 -10.26 7.62 6.55
C LYS A 159 -10.50 8.12 7.96
N ASN A 160 -11.17 9.27 8.10
CA ASN A 160 -11.45 9.90 9.40
C ASN A 160 -10.20 10.05 10.28
N ASP A 161 -9.10 10.52 9.69
CA ASP A 161 -7.79 10.70 10.33
C ASP A 161 -7.14 9.40 10.88
N ILE A 162 -7.67 8.24 10.52
CA ILE A 162 -7.08 6.93 10.84
C ILE A 162 -6.36 6.41 9.60
N VAL A 163 -5.11 5.99 9.80
CA VAL A 163 -4.24 5.42 8.76
C VAL A 163 -4.29 3.90 8.80
N TYR A 164 -4.89 3.30 7.78
CA TYR A 164 -4.99 1.86 7.60
C TYR A 164 -3.91 1.36 6.65
N ILE A 165 -3.28 0.23 6.96
CA ILE A 165 -2.36 -0.44 6.05
C ILE A 165 -3.15 -1.22 5.01
N ILE A 166 -2.81 -1.02 3.73
CA ILE A 166 -3.32 -1.84 2.62
C ILE A 166 -2.30 -2.92 2.27
N GLU A 167 -1.04 -2.53 2.07
CA GLU A 167 0.01 -3.42 1.57
C GLU A 167 1.40 -2.92 2.01
N ALA A 168 2.32 -3.86 2.27
CA ALA A 168 3.73 -3.58 2.49
C ALA A 168 4.58 -4.41 1.53
N ASN A 169 5.42 -3.74 0.75
CA ASN A 169 6.25 -4.30 -0.30
C ASN A 169 7.74 -4.06 0.02
N PRO A 170 8.48 -5.02 0.62
CA PRO A 170 9.91 -4.89 0.90
C PRO A 170 10.73 -5.06 -0.39
N ARG A 171 10.58 -4.14 -1.30
CA ARG A 171 11.24 -4.07 -2.61
C ARG A 171 11.21 -2.64 -3.14
N ALA A 172 12.00 -2.37 -4.18
CA ALA A 172 11.89 -1.11 -4.92
C ALA A 172 10.49 -0.95 -5.53
N SER A 173 9.95 0.24 -5.43
CA SER A 173 8.71 0.66 -6.07
C SER A 173 8.97 1.47 -7.34
N ARG A 174 7.94 1.66 -8.16
CA ARG A 174 7.99 2.56 -9.32
C ARG A 174 8.05 4.04 -8.93
N THR A 175 7.66 4.35 -7.69
CA THR A 175 7.65 5.73 -7.15
C THR A 175 9.03 6.19 -6.69
N VAL A 176 9.93 5.30 -6.27
CA VAL A 176 11.29 5.68 -5.84
C VAL A 176 12.06 6.51 -6.87
N PRO A 177 12.12 6.14 -8.18
CA PRO A 177 12.77 6.96 -9.20
C PRO A 177 12.10 8.33 -9.39
N PHE A 178 10.78 8.40 -9.25
CA PHE A 178 10.03 9.65 -9.32
C PHE A 178 10.39 10.57 -8.14
N ILE A 179 10.35 10.06 -6.92
CA ILE A 179 10.69 10.79 -5.69
C ILE A 179 12.14 11.28 -5.75
N ALA A 180 13.07 10.39 -6.15
CA ALA A 180 14.48 10.73 -6.31
C ALA A 180 14.68 11.92 -7.26
N LYS A 181 13.99 11.90 -8.41
CA LYS A 181 14.05 12.97 -9.40
C LYS A 181 13.41 14.27 -8.90
N ALA A 182 12.26 14.18 -8.22
CA ALA A 182 11.54 15.32 -7.68
C ALA A 182 12.36 16.06 -6.61
N TYR A 183 13.03 15.33 -5.73
CA TYR A 183 13.85 15.89 -4.65
C TYR A 183 15.31 16.17 -5.04
N GLY A 184 15.77 15.70 -6.20
CA GLY A 184 17.17 15.84 -6.62
C GLY A 184 18.13 14.96 -5.81
N GLU A 185 17.65 13.86 -5.21
CA GLU A 185 18.41 12.97 -4.34
C GLU A 185 18.62 11.60 -4.98
N PRO A 186 19.81 11.02 -4.92
CA PRO A 186 20.10 9.73 -5.56
C PRO A 186 19.69 8.54 -4.68
N TYR A 187 18.42 8.46 -4.26
CA TYR A 187 17.92 7.44 -3.32
C TYR A 187 18.16 6.01 -3.76
N VAL A 188 18.10 5.72 -5.07
CA VAL A 188 18.40 4.39 -5.58
C VAL A 188 19.87 4.01 -5.33
N ASN A 189 20.79 4.97 -5.49
CA ASN A 189 22.21 4.75 -5.18
C ASN A 189 22.42 4.51 -3.68
N TYR A 190 21.79 5.31 -2.82
CA TYR A 190 21.85 5.12 -1.37
C TYR A 190 21.34 3.74 -0.97
N ALA A 191 20.17 3.34 -1.44
CA ALA A 191 19.60 2.03 -1.17
C ALA A 191 20.52 0.88 -1.64
N THR A 192 21.11 1.01 -2.83
CA THR A 192 22.07 0.01 -3.34
C THR A 192 23.29 -0.14 -2.41
N LYS A 193 23.85 0.97 -1.96
CA LYS A 193 24.99 0.93 -1.03
C LYS A 193 24.64 0.28 0.31
N VAL A 194 23.43 0.55 0.82
CA VAL A 194 22.91 -0.08 2.04
C VAL A 194 22.73 -1.58 1.83
N MET A 195 22.12 -2.01 0.72
CA MET A 195 21.92 -3.43 0.40
C MET A 195 23.23 -4.21 0.25
N LEU A 196 24.27 -3.55 -0.25
CA LEU A 196 25.62 -4.14 -0.37
C LEU A 196 26.40 -4.12 0.96
N GLY A 197 25.84 -3.53 2.02
CA GLY A 197 26.51 -3.40 3.31
C GLY A 197 27.66 -2.39 3.31
N HIS A 198 27.75 -1.54 2.29
CA HIS A 198 28.81 -0.52 2.19
C HIS A 198 28.56 0.68 3.11
N ASN A 199 27.29 1.00 3.34
CA ASN A 199 26.86 2.13 4.15
C ASN A 199 25.65 1.76 5.00
N LYS A 200 25.48 2.44 6.14
CA LYS A 200 24.25 2.51 6.90
C LYS A 200 23.41 3.71 6.45
N VAL A 201 22.12 3.71 6.75
CA VAL A 201 21.24 4.85 6.49
C VAL A 201 21.77 6.12 7.15
N THR A 202 22.35 6.00 8.35
CA THR A 202 22.94 7.10 9.13
C THR A 202 24.21 7.68 8.55
N ASP A 203 24.85 7.03 7.58
CA ASP A 203 26.08 7.54 6.94
C ASP A 203 25.78 8.58 5.86
N PHE A 204 24.52 8.71 5.44
CA PHE A 204 24.13 9.67 4.42
C PHE A 204 23.63 10.97 5.02
N THR A 205 23.92 12.07 4.34
CA THR A 205 23.29 13.37 4.60
C THR A 205 22.24 13.58 3.51
N PHE A 206 20.97 13.47 3.89
CA PHE A 206 19.83 13.69 2.99
C PHE A 206 19.50 15.18 2.94
N ASN A 207 19.34 15.73 1.74
CA ASN A 207 19.01 17.14 1.52
C ASN A 207 17.95 17.30 0.42
N PRO A 208 16.74 16.73 0.62
CA PRO A 208 15.68 16.81 -0.37
C PRO A 208 15.25 18.25 -0.61
N GLN A 209 15.21 18.68 -1.87
CA GLN A 209 14.81 20.01 -2.28
C GLN A 209 13.61 19.92 -3.23
N LEU A 210 12.47 20.47 -2.84
CA LEU A 210 11.29 20.56 -3.68
C LEU A 210 10.62 21.92 -3.47
N LYS A 211 10.38 22.65 -4.55
CA LYS A 211 9.60 23.88 -4.54
C LYS A 211 8.21 23.58 -5.10
N GLY A 212 7.19 23.71 -4.26
CA GLY A 212 5.81 23.39 -4.63
C GLY A 212 5.54 21.88 -4.63
N TYR A 213 4.85 21.40 -5.64
CA TYR A 213 4.41 20.02 -5.78
C TYR A 213 4.99 19.36 -7.03
N ALA A 214 5.36 18.09 -6.92
CA ALA A 214 5.62 17.23 -8.06
C ALA A 214 4.42 16.31 -8.27
N ILE A 215 3.97 16.14 -9.52
CA ILE A 215 2.83 15.30 -9.88
C ILE A 215 3.34 14.11 -10.70
N LYS A 216 3.12 12.92 -10.18
CA LYS A 216 3.30 11.68 -10.93
C LYS A 216 2.04 11.44 -11.76
N GLN A 217 2.20 11.23 -13.05
CA GLN A 217 1.11 10.89 -13.96
C GLN A 217 1.43 9.56 -14.66
N PRO A 218 0.50 8.60 -14.65
CA PRO A 218 0.67 7.38 -15.43
C PRO A 218 0.61 7.68 -16.92
N VAL A 219 1.45 7.01 -17.71
CA VAL A 219 1.41 7.08 -19.17
C VAL A 219 0.57 5.92 -19.67
N VAL A 220 -0.60 6.21 -20.21
CA VAL A 220 -1.44 5.22 -20.88
C VAL A 220 -1.06 5.19 -22.36
N SER A 221 -0.54 4.06 -22.83
CA SER A 221 -0.36 3.85 -24.27
C SER A 221 -1.73 3.62 -24.91
N ILE A 222 -2.16 4.52 -25.76
CA ILE A 222 -3.33 4.31 -26.61
C ILE A 222 -2.83 3.43 -27.78
N SER A 223 -3.15 2.13 -27.70
CA SER A 223 -2.99 1.17 -28.81
C SER A 223 -4.25 1.11 -29.63
#